data_f29ba4a91d83eac5983eb639e34b9a15
#
_entry.id   f29ba4a91d83eac5983eb639e34b9a15
#
_cell.length_a   1.000
_cell.length_b   1.000
_cell.length_c   1.000
_cell.angle_alpha   90.00
_cell.angle_beta   90.00
_cell.angle_gamma   90.00
#
_symmetry.space_group_name_H-M   'P 1'
#
loop_
_entity.id
_entity.type
_entity.pdbx_description
1 polymer ?
#
loop_
_entity_poly.entity_id
_entity_poly.type
_entity_poly.pdbx_seq_one_letter_code
_entity_poly.pdbx_strand_id
1 'polypeptide(L)'
;IIQTIKLPNSLGDHIFNKYKENKEYFKTPESFIKNVLKGVYIRCTHGDGTILYIDGLRLNLNFEALIESSSGKRDSLVYKSYFFGATKEVIQANHFSNGSRLEELAQDPDHTYLKSPAGIFTEATFPIAEIYNEHKRDTLNGVNVSFTRYNEKESKYKMGIPQYVLMVRKKDMFSFFEENKIIDNKTSFLSSYSSSNNTYTFTNIAPLITCLLYTSDAADERSS
;
A
#
# COMPACT_ATOMS: atom_id res chain seq x y z
N ILE A 1 17.75 -0.62 -5.51
CA ILE A 1 18.16 -1.56 -6.56
C ILE A 1 17.45 -1.15 -7.85
N ILE A 2 18.18 -1.05 -8.95
CA ILE A 2 17.60 -0.80 -10.28
C ILE A 2 17.54 -2.13 -11.02
N GLN A 3 16.35 -2.51 -11.48
CA GLN A 3 16.14 -3.69 -12.30
C GLN A 3 15.80 -3.25 -13.73
N THR A 4 16.56 -3.73 -14.70
CA THR A 4 16.31 -3.43 -16.12
C THR A 4 15.80 -4.67 -16.83
N ILE A 5 14.69 -4.51 -17.56
CA ILE A 5 14.08 -5.58 -18.34
C ILE A 5 14.09 -5.14 -19.82
N LYS A 6 14.71 -5.94 -20.68
CA LYS A 6 14.67 -5.70 -22.13
C LYS A 6 13.34 -6.17 -22.69
N LEU A 7 12.61 -5.25 -23.33
CA LEU A 7 11.34 -5.52 -24.02
C LEU A 7 11.59 -5.81 -25.52
N PRO A 8 10.63 -6.46 -26.21
CA PRO A 8 10.73 -6.70 -27.65
C PRO A 8 10.82 -5.39 -28.45
N ASN A 9 11.63 -5.37 -29.48
CA ASN A 9 11.79 -4.20 -30.35
C ASN A 9 10.48 -3.80 -31.06
N SER A 10 9.58 -4.77 -31.26
CA SER A 10 8.24 -4.49 -31.85
C SER A 10 7.42 -3.45 -31.04
N LEU A 11 7.63 -3.33 -29.73
CA LEU A 11 7.04 -2.26 -28.95
C LEU A 11 7.61 -0.89 -29.33
N GLY A 12 8.93 -0.82 -29.54
CA GLY A 12 9.59 0.39 -30.01
C GLY A 12 9.08 0.82 -31.40
N ASP A 13 8.96 -0.15 -32.31
CA ASP A 13 8.42 0.09 -33.66
C ASP A 13 6.97 0.58 -33.59
N HIS A 14 6.14 -0.01 -32.69
CA HIS A 14 4.77 0.44 -32.49
C HIS A 14 4.71 1.89 -32.02
N ILE A 15 5.50 2.26 -31.01
CA ILE A 15 5.55 3.62 -30.47
C ILE A 15 5.99 4.60 -31.57
N PHE A 16 7.02 4.23 -32.34
CA PHE A 16 7.54 5.06 -33.43
C PHE A 16 6.51 5.25 -34.58
N ASN A 17 5.79 4.20 -34.94
CA ASN A 17 4.73 4.28 -35.93
C ASN A 17 3.57 5.17 -35.46
N LYS A 18 3.19 5.09 -34.19
CA LYS A 18 2.19 5.99 -33.59
C LYS A 18 2.65 7.45 -33.58
N TYR A 19 3.93 7.71 -33.37
CA TYR A 19 4.49 9.05 -33.49
C TYR A 19 4.44 9.59 -34.93
N LYS A 20 4.70 8.74 -35.93
CA LYS A 20 4.55 9.13 -37.35
C LYS A 20 3.11 9.38 -37.75
N GLU A 21 2.19 8.56 -37.20
CA GLU A 21 0.75 8.68 -37.46
C GLU A 21 0.22 10.02 -36.97
N ASN A 22 0.47 10.35 -35.70
CA ASN A 22 0.03 11.61 -35.12
C ASN A 22 0.87 12.01 -33.89
N LYS A 23 1.61 13.10 -34.00
CA LYS A 23 2.43 13.64 -32.91
C LYS A 23 1.64 14.13 -31.71
N GLU A 24 0.35 14.46 -31.88
CA GLU A 24 -0.54 14.91 -30.80
C GLU A 24 -0.73 13.83 -29.74
N TYR A 25 -0.59 12.54 -30.09
CA TYR A 25 -0.67 11.43 -29.16
C TYR A 25 0.38 11.47 -28.05
N PHE A 26 1.44 12.26 -28.22
CA PHE A 26 2.58 12.36 -27.29
C PHE A 26 2.60 13.67 -26.50
N LYS A 27 1.59 14.53 -26.63
CA LYS A 27 1.57 15.82 -25.95
C LYS A 27 1.09 15.76 -24.51
N THR A 28 0.14 14.86 -24.22
CA THR A 28 -0.39 14.69 -22.86
C THR A 28 -0.38 13.22 -22.43
N PRO A 29 -0.26 12.92 -21.12
CA PRO A 29 -0.33 11.56 -20.61
C PRO A 29 -1.61 10.82 -21.02
N GLU A 30 -2.76 11.48 -20.97
CA GLU A 30 -4.05 10.91 -21.32
C GLU A 30 -4.10 10.51 -22.79
N SER A 31 -3.60 11.38 -23.68
CA SER A 31 -3.55 11.10 -25.11
C SER A 31 -2.62 9.93 -25.42
N PHE A 32 -1.46 9.88 -24.74
CA PHE A 32 -0.50 8.80 -24.88
C PHE A 32 -1.10 7.45 -24.41
N ILE A 33 -1.72 7.41 -23.24
CA ILE A 33 -2.36 6.21 -22.71
C ILE A 33 -3.48 5.72 -23.62
N LYS A 34 -4.29 6.63 -24.14
CA LYS A 34 -5.41 6.28 -25.01
C LYS A 34 -4.98 5.71 -26.36
N ASN A 35 -3.94 6.28 -26.98
CA ASN A 35 -3.62 6.06 -28.39
C ASN A 35 -2.33 5.27 -28.63
N VAL A 36 -1.38 5.25 -27.68
CA VAL A 36 -0.05 4.67 -27.90
C VAL A 36 0.19 3.45 -27.02
N LEU A 37 0.13 3.61 -25.69
CA LEU A 37 0.41 2.53 -24.74
C LEU A 37 -0.54 2.63 -23.56
N LYS A 38 -1.48 1.69 -23.46
CA LYS A 38 -2.54 1.72 -22.45
C LYS A 38 -2.04 1.47 -21.03
N GLY A 39 -0.90 0.81 -20.87
CA GLY A 39 -0.31 0.53 -19.59
C GLY A 39 0.67 -0.63 -19.64
N VAL A 40 1.24 -0.93 -18.47
CA VAL A 40 2.16 -2.06 -18.28
C VAL A 40 1.63 -2.94 -17.15
N TYR A 41 1.55 -4.23 -17.39
CA TYR A 41 1.20 -5.22 -16.39
C TYR A 41 2.44 -6.01 -15.98
N ILE A 42 2.76 -5.96 -14.70
CA ILE A 42 3.91 -6.66 -14.12
C ILE A 42 3.37 -7.75 -13.19
N ARG A 43 3.80 -8.99 -13.40
CA ARG A 43 3.39 -10.15 -12.63
C ARG A 43 4.60 -10.99 -12.25
N CYS A 44 4.69 -11.38 -10.98
CA CYS A 44 5.60 -12.44 -10.55
C CYS A 44 5.04 -13.79 -10.99
N THR A 45 5.85 -14.60 -11.67
CA THR A 45 5.48 -15.95 -12.14
C THR A 45 6.12 -17.05 -11.33
N HIS A 46 7.17 -16.74 -10.58
CA HIS A 46 7.93 -17.68 -9.75
C HIS A 46 8.39 -16.99 -8.47
N GLY A 47 8.54 -17.78 -7.41
CA GLY A 47 8.93 -17.30 -6.09
C GLY A 47 7.71 -17.06 -5.18
N ASP A 48 7.98 -17.11 -3.89
CA ASP A 48 7.02 -16.93 -2.81
C ASP A 48 7.58 -16.02 -1.74
N GLY A 49 6.72 -15.37 -1.00
CA GLY A 49 7.03 -14.67 0.24
C GLY A 49 7.73 -13.33 0.12
N THR A 50 8.01 -12.79 -1.08
CA THR A 50 8.64 -11.48 -1.23
C THR A 50 7.74 -10.51 -1.98
N ILE A 51 7.50 -9.34 -1.38
CA ILE A 51 6.80 -8.23 -2.02
C ILE A 51 7.84 -7.21 -2.47
N LEU A 52 7.83 -6.89 -3.75
CA LEU A 52 8.67 -5.84 -4.32
C LEU A 52 7.91 -4.53 -4.32
N TYR A 53 8.45 -3.52 -3.65
CA TYR A 53 7.98 -2.15 -3.76
C TYR A 53 8.64 -1.50 -4.96
N ILE A 54 7.83 -1.02 -5.91
CA ILE A 54 8.29 -0.33 -7.11
C ILE A 54 8.11 1.16 -6.89
N ASP A 55 9.19 1.87 -6.58
CA ASP A 55 9.18 3.31 -6.33
C ASP A 55 9.06 4.13 -7.62
N GLY A 56 9.48 3.57 -8.73
CA GLY A 56 9.42 4.22 -10.02
C GLY A 56 9.48 3.24 -11.17
N LEU A 57 8.69 3.49 -12.19
CA LEU A 57 8.69 2.75 -13.44
C LEU A 57 9.05 3.69 -14.60
N ARG A 58 10.00 3.27 -15.42
CA ARG A 58 10.44 4.03 -16.57
C ARG A 58 10.56 3.11 -17.80
N LEU A 59 9.91 3.49 -18.89
CA LEU A 59 10.12 2.87 -20.20
C LEU A 59 11.12 3.71 -20.99
N ASN A 60 12.27 3.15 -21.32
CA ASN A 60 13.29 3.80 -22.15
C ASN A 60 13.16 3.30 -23.59
N LEU A 61 12.99 4.22 -24.51
CA LEU A 61 13.04 3.97 -25.95
C LEU A 61 14.38 4.45 -26.49
N ASN A 62 15.24 3.49 -26.87
CA ASN A 62 16.54 3.76 -27.48
C ASN A 62 16.43 3.56 -28.98
N PHE A 63 16.90 4.52 -29.76
CA PHE A 63 16.83 4.46 -31.21
C PHE A 63 17.97 5.22 -31.87
N GLU A 64 18.23 4.87 -33.11
CA GLU A 64 19.17 5.57 -33.98
C GLU A 64 18.41 6.57 -34.83
N ALA A 65 18.96 7.75 -34.98
CA ALA A 65 18.39 8.79 -35.80
C ALA A 65 19.48 9.42 -36.69
N LEU A 66 19.13 9.64 -37.93
CA LEU A 66 19.95 10.47 -38.83
C LEU A 66 19.66 11.97 -38.55
N ILE A 67 20.68 12.68 -38.22
CA ILE A 67 20.62 14.14 -38.05
C ILE A 67 21.38 14.87 -39.14
N GLU A 68 21.05 16.13 -39.33
CA GLU A 68 21.81 16.98 -40.25
C GLU A 68 23.20 17.26 -39.69
N SER A 69 24.21 16.93 -40.48
CA SER A 69 25.58 17.33 -40.20
C SER A 69 25.78 18.83 -40.47
N SER A 70 26.94 19.35 -40.07
CA SER A 70 27.34 20.73 -40.36
C SER A 70 27.36 21.06 -41.87
N SER A 71 27.35 20.05 -42.73
CA SER A 71 27.26 20.18 -44.19
C SER A 71 25.83 20.31 -44.74
N GLY A 72 24.79 20.25 -43.85
CA GLY A 72 23.39 20.30 -44.24
C GLY A 72 22.83 19.01 -44.83
N LYS A 73 23.59 17.91 -44.77
CA LYS A 73 23.13 16.57 -45.17
C LYS A 73 22.73 15.76 -43.95
N ARG A 74 21.66 14.97 -44.08
CA ARG A 74 21.24 14.00 -43.04
C ARG A 74 22.07 12.72 -43.15
N ASP A 75 23.31 12.76 -42.72
CA ASP A 75 24.28 11.69 -42.89
C ASP A 75 24.93 11.24 -41.55
N SER A 76 24.67 11.98 -40.46
CA SER A 76 25.23 11.63 -39.15
C SER A 76 24.25 10.76 -38.35
N LEU A 77 24.64 9.50 -38.12
CA LEU A 77 23.89 8.57 -37.28
C LEU A 77 24.18 8.84 -35.81
N VAL A 78 23.17 9.11 -35.04
CA VAL A 78 23.30 9.33 -33.60
C VAL A 78 22.36 8.43 -32.82
N TYR A 79 22.82 7.96 -31.67
CA TYR A 79 21.99 7.24 -30.71
C TYR A 79 21.23 8.25 -29.84
N LYS A 80 19.92 8.04 -29.73
CA LYS A 80 19.05 8.85 -28.89
C LYS A 80 18.27 7.94 -27.94
N SER A 81 17.98 8.47 -26.76
CA SER A 81 17.11 7.83 -25.79
C SER A 81 15.99 8.78 -25.41
N TYR A 82 14.80 8.26 -25.36
CA TYR A 82 13.63 8.94 -24.83
C TYR A 82 13.01 8.09 -23.74
N PHE A 83 12.44 8.70 -22.71
CA PHE A 83 11.83 7.93 -21.62
C PHE A 83 10.42 8.37 -21.34
N PHE A 84 9.59 7.41 -20.94
CA PHE A 84 8.25 7.61 -20.43
C PHE A 84 8.24 7.15 -18.99
N GLY A 85 7.93 8.04 -18.05
CA GLY A 85 7.86 7.75 -16.62
C GLY A 85 6.41 7.52 -16.19
N ALA A 86 6.18 6.56 -15.31
CA ALA A 86 4.92 6.48 -14.61
C ALA A 86 4.93 7.52 -13.48
N THR A 87 4.08 8.54 -13.61
CA THR A 87 3.91 9.61 -12.65
C THR A 87 2.59 9.43 -11.87
N LYS A 88 2.27 10.36 -10.97
CA LYS A 88 1.04 10.30 -10.17
C LYS A 88 -0.25 10.39 -10.98
N GLU A 89 -0.18 10.89 -12.21
CA GLU A 89 -1.32 10.98 -13.13
C GLU A 89 -1.69 9.63 -13.76
N VAL A 90 -0.80 8.65 -13.66
CA VAL A 90 -1.04 7.30 -14.18
C VAL A 90 -1.75 6.47 -13.10
N ILE A 91 -2.86 5.85 -13.46
CA ILE A 91 -3.57 4.93 -12.56
C ILE A 91 -2.65 3.74 -12.23
N GLN A 92 -2.42 3.54 -10.94
CA GLN A 92 -1.64 2.42 -10.42
C GLN A 92 -2.56 1.52 -9.61
N ALA A 93 -2.59 0.25 -9.93
CA ALA A 93 -3.38 -0.74 -9.23
C ALA A 93 -2.52 -1.96 -8.91
N ASN A 94 -2.65 -2.46 -7.69
CA ASN A 94 -1.99 -3.67 -7.25
C ASN A 94 -3.02 -4.77 -7.02
N HIS A 95 -2.70 -5.97 -7.45
CA HIS A 95 -3.48 -7.16 -7.17
C HIS A 95 -2.62 -8.17 -6.41
N PHE A 96 -3.09 -8.55 -5.23
CA PHE A 96 -2.45 -9.56 -4.41
C PHE A 96 -3.35 -10.80 -4.34
N SER A 97 -2.83 -11.94 -4.76
CA SER A 97 -3.48 -13.23 -4.58
C SER A 97 -2.92 -13.91 -3.34
N ASN A 98 -3.78 -14.20 -2.38
CA ASN A 98 -3.42 -14.95 -1.19
C ASN A 98 -3.77 -16.44 -1.43
N GLY A 99 -2.89 -17.34 -1.01
CA GLY A 99 -3.17 -18.78 -1.04
C GLY A 99 -4.06 -19.21 0.14
N SER A 100 -4.44 -20.51 0.18
CA SER A 100 -5.24 -21.12 1.26
C SER A 100 -4.62 -20.96 2.66
N ARG A 101 -3.30 -20.75 2.73
CA ARG A 101 -2.61 -20.51 4.01
C ARG A 101 -3.16 -19.32 4.79
N LEU A 102 -3.68 -18.30 4.10
CA LEU A 102 -4.27 -17.14 4.77
C LEU A 102 -5.55 -17.51 5.51
N GLU A 103 -6.36 -18.39 4.94
CA GLU A 103 -7.60 -18.90 5.56
C GLU A 103 -7.28 -19.75 6.80
N GLU A 104 -6.24 -20.58 6.72
CA GLU A 104 -5.76 -21.36 7.87
C GLU A 104 -5.29 -20.44 9.01
N LEU A 105 -4.52 -19.40 8.70
CA LEU A 105 -4.06 -18.40 9.68
C LEU A 105 -5.21 -17.60 10.30
N ALA A 106 -6.25 -17.33 9.54
CA ALA A 106 -7.42 -16.61 10.04
C ALA A 106 -8.27 -17.45 11.01
N GLN A 107 -8.13 -18.77 10.97
CA GLN A 107 -8.83 -19.71 11.85
C GLN A 107 -7.99 -20.18 13.06
N ASP A 108 -6.77 -19.69 13.20
CA ASP A 108 -5.90 -20.02 14.34
C ASP A 108 -6.55 -19.50 15.65
N PRO A 109 -6.87 -20.38 16.61
CA PRO A 109 -7.53 -19.97 17.85
C PRO A 109 -6.58 -19.29 18.84
N ASP A 110 -5.27 -19.51 18.72
CA ASP A 110 -4.29 -19.10 19.71
C ASP A 110 -3.56 -17.81 19.32
N HIS A 111 -3.52 -17.49 18.02
CA HIS A 111 -2.76 -16.37 17.51
C HIS A 111 -3.55 -15.56 16.49
N THR A 112 -3.21 -14.30 16.39
CA THR A 112 -3.70 -13.43 15.33
C THR A 112 -2.54 -12.96 14.45
N TYR A 113 -2.85 -12.65 13.21
CA TYR A 113 -1.83 -12.37 12.20
C TYR A 113 -2.11 -11.05 11.50
N LEU A 114 -1.03 -10.37 11.12
CA LEU A 114 -1.08 -9.15 10.30
C LEU A 114 -0.29 -9.38 9.02
N LYS A 115 -0.90 -9.11 7.88
CA LYS A 115 -0.24 -9.10 6.59
C LYS A 115 -0.61 -7.85 5.81
N SER A 116 0.36 -6.99 5.55
CA SER A 116 0.24 -5.80 4.71
C SER A 116 0.97 -6.03 3.38
N PRO A 117 0.55 -5.40 2.27
CA PRO A 117 -0.53 -4.42 2.14
C PRO A 117 -1.93 -5.02 1.99
N ALA A 118 -2.06 -6.28 1.62
CA ALA A 118 -3.35 -6.93 1.48
C ALA A 118 -3.29 -8.33 2.05
N GLY A 119 -4.24 -8.68 2.90
CA GLY A 119 -4.28 -10.01 3.48
C GLY A 119 -5.13 -10.09 4.72
N ILE A 120 -4.51 -10.18 5.89
CA ILE A 120 -5.19 -10.41 7.15
C ILE A 120 -4.86 -9.28 8.14
N PHE A 121 -5.83 -8.90 8.92
CA PHE A 121 -5.70 -7.96 10.04
C PHE A 121 -6.34 -8.53 11.30
N THR A 122 -5.84 -8.09 12.45
CA THR A 122 -6.36 -8.47 13.75
C THR A 122 -7.52 -7.56 14.12
N GLU A 123 -8.65 -8.13 14.51
CA GLU A 123 -9.76 -7.41 15.12
C GLU A 123 -9.71 -7.59 16.63
N ALA A 124 -9.77 -6.47 17.37
CA ALA A 124 -9.83 -6.47 18.82
C ALA A 124 -11.18 -5.91 19.27
N THR A 125 -11.90 -6.65 20.13
CA THR A 125 -13.14 -6.22 20.74
C THR A 125 -12.89 -5.81 22.17
N PHE A 126 -13.32 -4.62 22.55
CA PHE A 126 -13.20 -4.11 23.91
C PHE A 126 -14.53 -4.25 24.63
N PRO A 127 -14.55 -4.71 25.90
CA PRO A 127 -15.78 -4.88 26.70
C PRO A 127 -16.24 -3.50 27.25
N ILE A 128 -16.67 -2.61 26.36
CA ILE A 128 -16.99 -1.22 26.68
C ILE A 128 -18.14 -1.12 27.68
N ALA A 129 -19.18 -1.93 27.50
CA ALA A 129 -20.34 -1.93 28.40
C ALA A 129 -19.97 -2.35 29.84
N GLU A 130 -19.09 -3.31 30.00
CA GLU A 130 -18.59 -3.75 31.32
C GLU A 130 -17.78 -2.64 31.97
N ILE A 131 -16.81 -2.09 31.23
CA ILE A 131 -15.99 -0.95 31.69
C ILE A 131 -16.90 0.22 32.14
N TYR A 132 -17.91 0.54 31.36
CA TYR A 132 -18.84 1.61 31.71
C TYR A 132 -19.62 1.30 32.97
N ASN A 133 -20.20 0.11 33.09
CA ASN A 133 -21.02 -0.25 34.23
C ASN A 133 -20.27 -0.27 35.55
N GLU A 134 -19.01 -0.72 35.51
CA GLU A 134 -18.14 -0.76 36.67
C GLU A 134 -17.57 0.62 37.07
N HIS A 135 -17.39 1.52 36.10
CA HIS A 135 -16.69 2.79 36.26
C HIS A 135 -17.52 4.02 35.92
N LYS A 136 -18.88 3.97 36.07
CA LYS A 136 -19.82 5.06 35.75
C LYS A 136 -19.47 6.42 36.36
N ARG A 137 -18.81 6.42 37.51
CA ARG A 137 -18.46 7.63 38.27
C ARG A 137 -16.99 7.98 38.18
N ASP A 138 -16.20 7.17 37.49
CA ASP A 138 -14.76 7.33 37.40
C ASP A 138 -14.39 8.11 36.12
N THR A 139 -13.30 8.85 36.20
CA THR A 139 -12.72 9.49 35.03
C THR A 139 -11.60 8.61 34.49
N LEU A 140 -11.71 8.18 33.24
CA LEU A 140 -10.65 7.40 32.58
C LEU A 140 -9.48 8.35 32.21
N ASN A 141 -8.45 8.34 33.04
CA ASN A 141 -7.26 9.15 32.82
C ASN A 141 -6.31 8.57 31.77
N GLY A 142 -6.33 7.26 31.56
CA GLY A 142 -5.52 6.59 30.58
C GLY A 142 -5.92 5.12 30.44
N VAL A 143 -5.91 4.64 29.21
CA VAL A 143 -6.12 3.23 28.89
C VAL A 143 -5.00 2.80 27.96
N ASN A 144 -4.31 1.71 28.31
CA ASN A 144 -3.24 1.16 27.51
C ASN A 144 -3.59 -0.26 27.08
N VAL A 145 -3.28 -0.58 25.82
CA VAL A 145 -3.45 -1.95 25.28
C VAL A 145 -2.15 -2.40 24.67
N SER A 146 -1.69 -3.57 25.10
CA SER A 146 -0.44 -4.17 24.61
C SER A 146 -0.71 -5.49 23.92
N PHE A 147 -0.08 -5.67 22.77
CA PHE A 147 -0.08 -6.90 22.00
C PHE A 147 1.33 -7.47 22.01
N THR A 148 1.48 -8.69 22.53
CA THR A 148 2.76 -9.39 22.52
C THR A 148 2.96 -10.07 21.17
N ARG A 149 4.11 -9.84 20.58
CA ARG A 149 4.45 -10.47 19.32
C ARG A 149 4.76 -11.95 19.52
N TYR A 150 4.20 -12.79 18.69
CA TYR A 150 4.59 -14.19 18.59
C TYR A 150 5.99 -14.30 17.96
N ASN A 151 6.86 -15.09 18.58
CA ASN A 151 8.20 -15.35 18.06
C ASN A 151 8.15 -16.51 17.08
N GLU A 152 8.19 -16.21 15.78
CA GLU A 152 8.32 -17.25 14.76
C GLU A 152 9.63 -18.03 14.91
N LYS A 153 9.55 -19.34 14.60
CA LYS A 153 10.75 -20.15 14.42
C LYS A 153 11.58 -19.59 13.27
N GLU A 154 12.89 -19.71 13.36
CA GLU A 154 13.76 -19.24 12.28
C GLU A 154 13.40 -19.88 10.94
N SER A 155 13.19 -19.06 9.96
CA SER A 155 12.85 -19.43 8.59
C SER A 155 13.84 -18.78 7.62
N LYS A 156 14.15 -19.47 6.52
CA LYS A 156 14.97 -18.93 5.44
C LYS A 156 14.38 -17.63 4.84
N TYR A 157 13.09 -17.46 4.94
CA TYR A 157 12.31 -16.34 4.40
C TYR A 157 11.71 -15.48 5.50
N LYS A 158 12.40 -15.36 6.65
CA LYS A 158 11.96 -14.56 7.78
C LYS A 158 11.73 -13.11 7.33
N MET A 159 10.50 -12.67 7.47
CA MET A 159 10.16 -11.27 7.26
C MET A 159 10.64 -10.40 8.42
N GLY A 160 11.00 -9.17 8.14
CA GLY A 160 11.36 -8.21 9.19
C GLY A 160 10.20 -7.95 10.14
N ILE A 161 10.52 -7.59 11.39
CA ILE A 161 9.51 -7.16 12.36
C ILE A 161 9.01 -5.79 11.93
N PRO A 162 7.69 -5.59 11.75
CA PRO A 162 7.14 -4.27 11.48
C PRO A 162 7.51 -3.29 12.58
N GLN A 163 8.06 -2.14 12.23
CA GLN A 163 8.44 -1.14 13.21
C GLN A 163 7.22 -0.46 13.84
N TYR A 164 6.14 -0.38 13.09
CA TYR A 164 4.89 0.27 13.51
C TYR A 164 3.68 -0.59 13.20
N VAL A 165 2.69 -0.51 14.09
CA VAL A 165 1.36 -1.10 13.89
C VAL A 165 0.32 0.00 14.10
N LEU A 166 -0.64 0.07 13.18
CA LEU A 166 -1.76 1.00 13.21
C LEU A 166 -3.00 0.31 13.79
N MET A 167 -3.66 0.98 14.72
CA MET A 167 -5.00 0.63 15.19
C MET A 167 -5.98 1.68 14.69
N VAL A 168 -7.08 1.25 14.09
CA VAL A 168 -8.15 2.11 13.57
C VAL A 168 -9.49 1.44 13.84
N ARG A 169 -10.56 2.20 14.05
CA ARG A 169 -11.90 1.63 14.21
C ARG A 169 -12.29 0.84 12.95
N LYS A 170 -12.85 -0.35 13.13
CA LYS A 170 -13.24 -1.23 12.02
C LYS A 170 -14.11 -0.51 10.97
N LYS A 171 -15.09 0.27 11.41
CA LYS A 171 -15.98 1.05 10.51
C LYS A 171 -15.27 2.11 9.68
N ASP A 172 -14.12 2.62 10.15
CA ASP A 172 -13.38 3.70 9.50
C ASP A 172 -12.18 3.17 8.69
N MET A 173 -11.93 1.87 8.69
CA MET A 173 -10.74 1.27 8.11
C MET A 173 -10.56 1.64 6.63
N PHE A 174 -11.58 1.48 5.82
CA PHE A 174 -11.49 1.79 4.39
C PHE A 174 -11.31 3.28 4.14
N SER A 175 -12.16 4.12 4.76
CA SER A 175 -12.08 5.57 4.60
C SER A 175 -10.76 6.16 5.12
N PHE A 176 -10.14 5.53 6.12
CA PHE A 176 -8.83 5.96 6.63
C PHE A 176 -7.76 5.93 5.53
N PHE A 177 -7.72 4.84 4.76
CA PHE A 177 -6.74 4.68 3.69
C PHE A 177 -7.15 5.39 2.39
N GLU A 178 -8.42 5.35 2.00
CA GLU A 178 -8.92 5.99 0.77
C GLU A 178 -8.79 7.50 0.81
N GLU A 179 -9.07 8.10 1.97
CA GLU A 179 -9.00 9.54 2.17
C GLU A 179 -7.63 10.02 2.66
N ASN A 180 -6.64 9.13 2.79
CA ASN A 180 -5.30 9.41 3.32
C ASN A 180 -5.35 10.15 4.67
N LYS A 181 -6.20 9.69 5.59
CA LYS A 181 -6.36 10.30 6.91
C LYS A 181 -5.07 10.23 7.72
N ILE A 182 -4.82 11.27 8.49
CA ILE A 182 -3.69 11.35 9.42
C ILE A 182 -4.12 10.74 10.76
N ILE A 183 -3.18 10.10 11.44
CA ILE A 183 -3.38 9.55 12.78
C ILE A 183 -3.73 10.68 13.74
N ASP A 184 -4.88 10.56 14.43
CA ASP A 184 -5.47 11.62 15.27
C ASP A 184 -5.41 11.36 16.78
N ASN A 185 -4.97 10.17 17.20
CA ASN A 185 -4.96 9.69 18.59
C ASN A 185 -6.34 9.74 19.27
N LYS A 186 -7.41 9.64 18.48
CA LYS A 186 -8.82 9.57 18.94
C LYS A 186 -9.55 8.39 18.30
N THR A 187 -9.42 8.25 17.00
CA THR A 187 -10.04 7.18 16.20
C THR A 187 -9.00 6.27 15.56
N SER A 188 -7.77 6.70 15.54
CA SER A 188 -6.61 6.01 14.99
C SER A 188 -5.37 6.22 15.86
N PHE A 189 -4.59 5.17 16.07
CA PHE A 189 -3.44 5.16 16.98
C PHE A 189 -2.29 4.41 16.34
N LEU A 190 -1.06 4.86 16.56
CA LEU A 190 0.16 4.21 16.10
C LEU A 190 0.95 3.69 17.30
N SER A 191 1.38 2.45 17.22
CA SER A 191 2.29 1.85 18.18
C SER A 191 3.60 1.48 17.52
N SER A 192 4.71 1.74 18.18
CA SER A 192 6.03 1.28 17.79
C SER A 192 6.39 -0.03 18.49
N TYR A 193 7.19 -0.86 17.80
CA TYR A 193 7.70 -2.09 18.39
C TYR A 193 8.69 -1.82 19.53
N SER A 194 8.46 -2.43 20.68
CA SER A 194 9.39 -2.47 21.81
C SER A 194 10.16 -3.79 21.80
N SER A 195 11.43 -3.74 21.46
CA SER A 195 12.30 -4.93 21.46
C SER A 195 12.59 -5.47 22.85
N SER A 196 12.58 -4.63 23.87
CA SER A 196 12.81 -5.04 25.27
C SER A 196 11.68 -5.91 25.81
N ASN A 197 10.45 -5.62 25.44
CA ASN A 197 9.25 -6.29 25.92
C ASN A 197 8.63 -7.22 24.88
N ASN A 198 9.10 -7.18 23.63
CA ASN A 198 8.54 -7.91 22.49
C ASN A 198 7.05 -7.56 22.24
N THR A 199 6.69 -6.29 22.40
CA THR A 199 5.29 -5.82 22.36
C THR A 199 5.10 -4.60 21.48
N TYR A 200 3.84 -4.42 21.07
CA TYR A 200 3.29 -3.16 20.56
C TYR A 200 2.30 -2.64 21.61
N THR A 201 2.56 -1.46 22.17
CA THR A 201 1.69 -0.87 23.18
C THR A 201 1.04 0.40 22.63
N PHE A 202 -0.28 0.39 22.54
CA PHE A 202 -1.07 1.57 22.27
C PHE A 202 -1.33 2.30 23.57
N THR A 203 -0.71 3.45 23.73
CA THR A 203 -0.82 4.26 24.94
C THR A 203 -2.00 5.22 24.83
N ASN A 204 -2.70 5.36 25.94
CA ASN A 204 -3.80 6.32 26.10
C ASN A 204 -4.88 6.26 25.01
N ILE A 205 -5.49 5.11 24.84
CA ILE A 205 -6.70 4.97 24.00
C ILE A 205 -8.00 5.38 24.71
N ALA A 206 -7.92 6.05 25.88
CA ALA A 206 -9.08 6.56 26.61
C ALA A 206 -10.04 7.42 25.75
N PRO A 207 -9.56 8.28 24.83
CA PRO A 207 -10.44 9.02 23.94
C PRO A 207 -11.31 8.12 23.04
N LEU A 208 -10.78 6.97 22.59
CA LEU A 208 -11.54 5.99 21.82
C LEU A 208 -12.62 5.34 22.68
N ILE A 209 -12.27 4.90 23.89
CA ILE A 209 -13.19 4.27 24.83
C ILE A 209 -14.33 5.24 25.17
N THR A 210 -13.99 6.46 25.51
CA THR A 210 -14.96 7.52 25.80
C THR A 210 -15.91 7.78 24.61
N CYS A 211 -15.35 7.85 23.40
CA CYS A 211 -16.17 8.03 22.18
C CYS A 211 -17.13 6.86 21.94
N LEU A 212 -16.71 5.63 22.22
CA LEU A 212 -17.54 4.45 22.06
C LEU A 212 -18.66 4.39 23.12
N LEU A 213 -18.37 4.81 24.33
CA LEU A 213 -19.37 4.93 25.41
C LEU A 213 -20.50 5.88 25.03
N TYR A 214 -20.18 7.08 24.58
CA TYR A 214 -21.20 8.06 24.17
C TYR A 214 -22.01 7.64 22.95
N THR A 215 -21.44 6.85 22.05
CA THR A 215 -22.15 6.36 20.85
C THR A 215 -23.06 5.18 21.15
N SER A 216 -22.74 4.33 22.13
CA SER A 216 -23.60 3.23 22.56
C SER A 216 -24.77 3.73 23.40
N ASP A 217 -24.57 4.71 24.29
CA ASP A 217 -25.60 5.32 25.11
C ASP A 217 -26.65 6.05 24.25
N ALA A 218 -26.21 6.77 23.21
CA ALA A 218 -27.09 7.42 22.23
C ALA A 218 -27.88 6.44 21.35
N ALA A 219 -27.47 5.19 21.24
CA ALA A 219 -28.19 4.15 20.51
C ALA A 219 -29.28 3.50 21.38
N ASP A 220 -29.03 3.33 22.66
CA ASP A 220 -30.03 2.80 23.63
C ASP A 220 -31.17 3.81 23.92
N GLU A 221 -30.89 5.10 23.97
CA GLU A 221 -31.93 6.13 24.12
C GLU A 221 -32.83 6.26 22.91
N ARG A 222 -32.44 5.80 21.71
CA ARG A 222 -33.29 5.82 20.50
C ARG A 222 -34.13 4.56 20.34
N SER A 223 -33.92 3.54 21.15
CA SER A 223 -34.66 2.27 21.12
C SER A 223 -35.64 2.09 22.27
N SER A 224 -35.80 3.11 23.11
CA SER A 224 -36.86 3.24 24.17
C SER A 224 -37.95 4.30 23.76
#